data_a33285db222817f90f4a62b51cd9530d
#
_entry.id   a33285db222817f90f4a62b51cd9530d
#
_cell.length_a   1.000
_cell.length_b   1.000
_cell.length_c   1.000
_cell.angle_alpha   90.00
_cell.angle_beta   90.00
_cell.angle_gamma   90.00
#
_symmetry.space_group_name_H-M   'P 1'
#
loop_
_entity.id
_entity.type
_entity.pdbx_description
1 polymer ?
#
loop_
_entity_poly.entity_id
_entity_poly.type
_entity_poly.pdbx_seq_one_letter_code
_entity_poly.pdbx_strand_id
1 'polypeptide(L)'
;MNDVKITKIKAIGTAPAGVDLVLVKVETNQPGLYGLGCATYTQRYAAVTTTIREYIAPIFEGRCVNNIEDAWQTAMGSGYWRNGPIFNNAVSGLDEALWDIKGKMAGMPVYELLGGKCREGVSVYRHADGGSVEEVEDNIRKFMDMGIRYVRCQQGVYGGTMGSGKQTMVKPDNAPYGTYFDPKQYVRTSLKLFERIRVDLGDELEILHDVHERLTPNDAMQFAKEVEQYKLFYLEDALAPEHVDWFNKFRQVCATPIAVGELFVHPMEWKSLIANRAIDYIPCHISM
;
A
#
# COMPACT_ATOMS: atom_id res chain seq x y z
N MET A 1 39.13 0.34 6.67
CA MET A 1 38.13 -0.23 5.74
C MET A 1 38.15 0.64 4.49
N ASN A 2 38.27 0.04 3.30
CA ASN A 2 38.20 0.81 2.07
C ASN A 2 36.86 1.54 2.02
N ASP A 3 36.92 2.83 1.73
CA ASP A 3 35.74 3.71 1.66
C ASP A 3 34.92 3.32 0.41
N VAL A 4 33.89 2.50 0.60
CA VAL A 4 33.00 2.07 -0.48
C VAL A 4 32.11 3.24 -0.86
N LYS A 5 32.18 3.67 -2.12
CA LYS A 5 31.47 4.86 -2.64
C LYS A 5 30.47 4.48 -3.71
N ILE A 6 29.39 5.23 -3.75
CA ILE A 6 28.38 5.17 -4.82
C ILE A 6 29.02 5.67 -6.10
N THR A 7 29.02 4.85 -7.15
CA THR A 7 29.48 5.27 -8.48
C THR A 7 28.35 5.65 -9.40
N LYS A 8 27.17 5.02 -9.25
CA LYS A 8 26.01 5.30 -10.08
C LYS A 8 24.71 4.92 -9.37
N ILE A 9 23.69 5.73 -9.52
CA ILE A 9 22.32 5.44 -9.12
C ILE A 9 21.45 5.34 -10.37
N LYS A 10 20.80 4.21 -10.56
CA LYS A 10 19.95 3.93 -11.73
C LYS A 10 18.50 3.72 -11.28
N ALA A 11 17.58 4.47 -11.86
CA ALA A 11 16.14 4.18 -11.77
C ALA A 11 15.74 3.34 -12.98
N ILE A 12 15.19 2.17 -12.74
CA ILE A 12 14.83 1.16 -13.73
C ILE A 12 13.32 0.96 -13.66
N GLY A 13 12.61 1.46 -14.67
CA GLY A 13 11.19 1.16 -14.86
C GLY A 13 11.03 -0.23 -15.46
N THR A 14 10.10 -1.00 -14.92
CA THR A 14 9.72 -2.33 -15.43
C THR A 14 8.23 -2.58 -15.19
N ALA A 15 7.63 -3.47 -15.95
CA ALA A 15 6.20 -3.75 -15.84
C ALA A 15 5.92 -5.27 -15.95
N PRO A 16 6.42 -6.09 -15.01
CA PRO A 16 6.08 -7.50 -14.97
C PRO A 16 4.57 -7.65 -14.73
N ALA A 17 3.91 -8.49 -15.49
CA ALA A 17 2.45 -8.69 -15.43
C ALA A 17 1.62 -7.41 -15.61
N GLY A 18 2.14 -6.39 -16.30
CA GLY A 18 1.41 -5.16 -16.62
C GLY A 18 1.33 -4.13 -15.48
N VAL A 19 2.07 -4.33 -14.38
CA VAL A 19 2.14 -3.37 -13.27
C VAL A 19 3.45 -2.59 -13.36
N ASP A 20 3.37 -1.26 -13.43
CA ASP A 20 4.53 -0.39 -13.49
C ASP A 20 5.27 -0.38 -12.14
N LEU A 21 6.53 -0.81 -12.15
CA LEU A 21 7.41 -0.83 -10.99
C LEU A 21 8.64 0.04 -11.25
N VAL A 22 9.21 0.58 -10.18
CA VAL A 22 10.48 1.31 -10.21
C VAL A 22 11.47 0.65 -9.28
N LEU A 23 12.57 0.15 -9.83
CA LEU A 23 13.69 -0.37 -9.08
C LEU A 23 14.82 0.67 -9.05
N VAL A 24 15.47 0.80 -7.91
CA VAL A 24 16.68 1.61 -7.73
C VAL A 24 17.86 0.66 -7.62
N LYS A 25 18.84 0.81 -8.51
CA LYS A 25 20.13 0.11 -8.42
C LYS A 25 21.22 1.09 -8.07
N VAL A 26 21.88 0.87 -6.94
CA VAL A 26 23.05 1.64 -6.50
C VAL A 26 24.30 0.81 -6.78
N GLU A 27 25.13 1.28 -7.71
CA GLU A 27 26.43 0.67 -8.06
C GLU A 27 27.54 1.30 -7.22
N THR A 28 28.58 0.52 -6.90
CA THR A 28 29.68 0.97 -6.06
C THR A 28 31.02 0.90 -6.78
N ASN A 29 32.06 1.53 -6.21
CA ASN A 29 33.44 1.42 -6.67
C ASN A 29 34.07 0.04 -6.37
N GLN A 30 33.37 -0.85 -5.66
CA GLN A 30 33.80 -2.22 -5.42
C GLN A 30 33.17 -3.15 -6.48
N PRO A 31 33.96 -3.84 -7.32
CA PRO A 31 33.42 -4.71 -8.34
C PRO A 31 32.46 -5.78 -7.79
N GLY A 32 31.29 -5.91 -8.41
CA GLY A 32 30.26 -6.87 -8.02
C GLY A 32 29.41 -6.46 -6.84
N LEU A 33 29.75 -5.41 -6.10
CA LEU A 33 28.94 -4.92 -5.00
C LEU A 33 27.99 -3.83 -5.50
N TYR A 34 26.68 -4.08 -5.40
CA TYR A 34 25.61 -3.16 -5.68
C TYR A 34 24.42 -3.43 -4.75
N GLY A 35 23.55 -2.46 -4.60
CA GLY A 35 22.29 -2.59 -3.88
C GLY A 35 21.07 -2.40 -4.78
N LEU A 36 19.98 -3.02 -4.36
CA LEU A 36 18.68 -2.88 -4.99
C LEU A 36 17.66 -2.37 -3.96
N GLY A 37 16.82 -1.43 -4.39
CA GLY A 37 15.69 -0.95 -3.62
C GLY A 37 14.46 -0.78 -4.49
N CYS A 38 13.30 -0.64 -3.87
CA CYS A 38 12.03 -0.42 -4.53
C CYS A 38 11.58 1.02 -4.32
N ALA A 39 11.23 1.71 -5.42
CA ALA A 39 10.70 3.08 -5.40
C ALA A 39 9.34 3.13 -6.09
N THR A 40 8.54 2.07 -5.92
CA THR A 40 7.36 1.88 -6.73
C THR A 40 6.19 2.73 -6.26
N TYR A 41 5.78 3.66 -7.10
CA TYR A 41 4.49 4.32 -7.09
C TYR A 41 3.88 4.14 -8.49
N THR A 42 3.10 3.09 -8.66
CA THR A 42 2.65 2.59 -9.98
C THR A 42 1.97 3.66 -10.82
N GLN A 43 1.10 4.47 -10.20
CA GLN A 43 0.32 5.49 -10.90
C GLN A 43 1.15 6.70 -11.36
N ARG A 44 2.38 6.87 -10.85
CA ARG A 44 3.24 8.02 -11.16
C ARG A 44 4.71 7.61 -11.31
N TYR A 45 4.96 6.39 -11.77
CA TYR A 45 6.31 5.81 -11.87
C TYR A 45 7.30 6.70 -12.65
N ALA A 46 6.85 7.39 -13.69
CA ALA A 46 7.69 8.28 -14.47
C ALA A 46 8.16 9.50 -13.66
N ALA A 47 7.31 10.05 -12.79
CA ALA A 47 7.68 11.15 -11.91
C ALA A 47 8.71 10.69 -10.87
N VAL A 48 8.53 9.51 -10.27
CA VAL A 48 9.50 8.92 -9.34
C VAL A 48 10.84 8.67 -10.04
N THR A 49 10.82 8.07 -11.22
CA THR A 49 12.02 7.81 -12.03
C THR A 49 12.78 9.10 -12.32
N THR A 50 12.08 10.17 -12.71
CA THR A 50 12.67 11.49 -12.94
C THR A 50 13.25 12.07 -11.66
N THR A 51 12.53 11.99 -10.54
CA THR A 51 13.02 12.46 -9.24
C THR A 51 14.33 11.79 -8.86
N ILE A 52 14.43 10.47 -9.04
CA ILE A 52 15.68 9.74 -8.76
C ILE A 52 16.82 10.23 -9.66
N ARG A 53 16.59 10.33 -10.97
CA ARG A 53 17.64 10.66 -11.95
C ARG A 53 18.14 12.08 -11.83
N GLU A 54 17.22 13.03 -11.72
CA GLU A 54 17.55 14.47 -11.84
C GLU A 54 17.87 15.12 -10.49
N TYR A 55 17.36 14.57 -9.38
CA TYR A 55 17.48 15.21 -8.07
C TYR A 55 18.20 14.35 -7.02
N ILE A 56 17.93 13.04 -6.97
CA ILE A 56 18.54 12.17 -5.94
C ILE A 56 19.94 11.73 -6.37
N ALA A 57 20.10 11.15 -7.55
CA ALA A 57 21.37 10.60 -8.00
C ALA A 57 22.53 11.62 -7.96
N PRO A 58 22.38 12.88 -8.45
CA PRO A 58 23.45 13.85 -8.41
C PRO A 58 23.96 14.22 -7.02
N ILE A 59 23.10 14.11 -5.98
CA ILE A 59 23.48 14.41 -4.60
C ILE A 59 24.36 13.31 -4.01
N PHE A 60 24.09 12.03 -4.37
CA PHE A 60 24.67 10.90 -3.68
C PHE A 60 25.79 10.19 -4.44
N GLU A 61 25.90 10.33 -5.75
CA GLU A 61 27.04 9.80 -6.51
C GLU A 61 28.36 10.39 -5.97
N GLY A 62 29.32 9.52 -5.66
CA GLY A 62 30.59 9.86 -5.00
C GLY A 62 30.59 9.76 -3.48
N ARG A 63 29.43 9.67 -2.81
CA ARG A 63 29.32 9.55 -1.34
C ARG A 63 29.58 8.13 -0.85
N CYS A 64 29.91 8.01 0.44
CA CYS A 64 30.10 6.74 1.12
C CYS A 64 28.75 6.01 1.34
N VAL A 65 28.73 4.70 1.03
CA VAL A 65 27.52 3.86 1.19
C VAL A 65 27.14 3.59 2.64
N ASN A 66 28.04 3.80 3.60
CA ASN A 66 27.84 3.43 5.00
C ASN A 66 26.97 4.41 5.78
N ASN A 67 26.84 5.63 5.31
CA ASN A 67 26.16 6.72 6.01
C ASN A 67 24.68 6.78 5.62
N ILE A 68 23.94 5.71 5.89
CA ILE A 68 22.54 5.54 5.46
C ILE A 68 21.64 6.60 6.08
N GLU A 69 21.75 6.81 7.39
CA GLU A 69 20.96 7.82 8.10
C GLU A 69 21.24 9.24 7.59
N ASP A 70 22.54 9.58 7.36
CA ASP A 70 22.92 10.86 6.77
C ASP A 70 22.35 11.00 5.34
N ALA A 71 22.32 9.91 4.57
CA ALA A 71 21.75 9.93 3.23
C ALA A 71 20.26 10.25 3.27
N TRP A 72 19.51 9.62 4.18
CA TRP A 72 18.08 9.90 4.36
C TRP A 72 17.85 11.36 4.78
N GLN A 73 18.55 11.85 5.82
CA GLN A 73 18.45 13.22 6.30
C GLN A 73 18.80 14.24 5.21
N THR A 74 19.87 13.98 4.46
CA THR A 74 20.29 14.83 3.35
C THR A 74 19.23 14.85 2.23
N ALA A 75 18.70 13.71 1.85
CA ALA A 75 17.63 13.62 0.84
C ALA A 75 16.41 14.43 1.28
N MET A 76 15.90 14.17 2.49
CA MET A 76 14.73 14.88 3.04
C MET A 76 14.96 16.39 3.18
N GLY A 77 16.19 16.82 3.43
CA GLY A 77 16.58 18.24 3.51
C GLY A 77 16.96 18.88 2.18
N SER A 78 17.05 18.13 1.09
CA SER A 78 17.58 18.60 -0.20
C SER A 78 16.70 19.62 -0.92
N GLY A 79 15.42 19.69 -0.59
CA GLY A 79 14.45 20.64 -1.14
C GLY A 79 13.67 21.33 -0.04
N TYR A 80 13.22 22.56 -0.31
CA TYR A 80 12.39 23.29 0.65
C TYR A 80 11.00 22.67 0.79
N TRP A 81 10.34 22.35 -0.31
CA TRP A 81 9.12 21.55 -0.37
C TRP A 81 9.51 20.10 -0.48
N ARG A 82 9.18 19.34 0.55
CA ARG A 82 9.56 17.94 0.68
C ARG A 82 8.35 17.12 1.18
N ASN A 83 8.54 15.80 1.22
CA ASN A 83 7.50 14.85 1.56
C ASN A 83 6.54 14.55 0.40
N GLY A 84 5.66 13.60 0.59
CA GLY A 84 4.69 13.15 -0.41
C GLY A 84 5.11 11.90 -1.17
N PRO A 85 4.16 11.20 -1.82
CA PRO A 85 4.39 9.84 -2.31
C PRO A 85 5.47 9.74 -3.39
N ILE A 86 5.64 10.73 -4.25
CA ILE A 86 6.66 10.69 -5.30
C ILE A 86 8.06 10.80 -4.68
N PHE A 87 8.25 11.79 -3.80
CA PHE A 87 9.56 12.06 -3.22
C PHE A 87 9.95 10.97 -2.23
N ASN A 88 9.02 10.56 -1.35
CA ASN A 88 9.29 9.52 -0.36
C ASN A 88 9.66 8.19 -1.02
N ASN A 89 8.93 7.74 -2.06
CA ASN A 89 9.30 6.55 -2.81
C ASN A 89 10.70 6.65 -3.44
N ALA A 90 11.05 7.81 -4.00
CA ALA A 90 12.38 8.02 -4.58
C ALA A 90 13.50 7.90 -3.54
N VAL A 91 13.31 8.48 -2.35
CA VAL A 91 14.26 8.42 -1.23
C VAL A 91 14.33 7.00 -0.67
N SER A 92 13.18 6.33 -0.46
CA SER A 92 13.13 4.97 0.07
C SER A 92 13.84 3.96 -0.84
N GLY A 93 13.70 4.09 -2.16
CA GLY A 93 14.45 3.22 -3.07
C GLY A 93 15.96 3.36 -2.96
N LEU A 94 16.46 4.55 -2.66
CA LEU A 94 17.89 4.75 -2.33
C LEU A 94 18.22 4.12 -0.97
N ASP A 95 17.42 4.37 0.05
CA ASP A 95 17.63 3.87 1.41
C ASP A 95 17.67 2.34 1.45
N GLU A 96 16.68 1.68 0.85
CA GLU A 96 16.64 0.21 0.73
C GLU A 96 17.89 -0.34 0.01
N ALA A 97 18.32 0.32 -1.08
CA ALA A 97 19.51 -0.10 -1.81
C ALA A 97 20.79 0.05 -0.98
N LEU A 98 20.89 1.06 -0.13
CA LEU A 98 22.01 1.23 0.79
C LEU A 98 22.00 0.18 1.90
N TRP A 99 20.83 -0.17 2.45
CA TRP A 99 20.69 -1.27 3.40
C TRP A 99 21.03 -2.64 2.78
N ASP A 100 20.65 -2.87 1.52
CA ASP A 100 21.03 -4.07 0.77
C ASP A 100 22.56 -4.17 0.60
N ILE A 101 23.23 -3.07 0.25
CA ILE A 101 24.70 -3.00 0.22
C ILE A 101 25.29 -3.33 1.59
N LYS A 102 24.75 -2.75 2.65
CA LYS A 102 25.22 -2.96 4.02
C LYS A 102 25.10 -4.42 4.44
N GLY A 103 23.97 -5.07 4.13
CA GLY A 103 23.77 -6.49 4.36
C GLY A 103 24.79 -7.36 3.61
N LYS A 104 25.02 -7.08 2.33
CA LYS A 104 26.01 -7.77 1.50
C LYS A 104 27.44 -7.60 2.04
N MET A 105 27.80 -6.40 2.46
CA MET A 105 29.11 -6.14 3.09
C MET A 105 29.28 -6.85 4.44
N ALA A 106 28.21 -6.99 5.20
CA ALA A 106 28.19 -7.69 6.47
C ALA A 106 28.07 -9.23 6.32
N GLY A 107 27.76 -9.72 5.12
CA GLY A 107 27.51 -11.14 4.88
C GLY A 107 26.24 -11.67 5.54
N MET A 108 25.25 -10.79 5.78
CA MET A 108 23.98 -11.15 6.43
C MET A 108 22.78 -10.44 5.78
N PRO A 109 21.59 -11.04 5.84
CA PRO A 109 20.37 -10.39 5.33
C PRO A 109 20.00 -9.18 6.19
N VAL A 110 19.28 -8.23 5.59
CA VAL A 110 18.90 -6.96 6.26
C VAL A 110 18.11 -7.20 7.56
N TYR A 111 17.23 -8.20 7.61
CA TYR A 111 16.46 -8.47 8.83
C TYR A 111 17.36 -8.86 10.04
N GLU A 112 18.52 -9.48 9.81
CA GLU A 112 19.50 -9.75 10.87
C GLU A 112 20.16 -8.46 11.38
N LEU A 113 20.41 -7.50 10.47
CA LEU A 113 20.91 -6.17 10.88
C LEU A 113 19.89 -5.39 11.71
N LEU A 114 18.59 -5.68 11.53
CA LEU A 114 17.48 -5.04 12.24
C LEU A 114 17.07 -5.77 13.54
N GLY A 115 17.78 -6.83 13.93
CA GLY A 115 17.55 -7.53 15.20
C GLY A 115 17.10 -9.00 15.05
N GLY A 116 17.05 -9.53 13.85
CA GLY A 116 16.76 -10.94 13.59
C GLY A 116 15.27 -11.27 13.44
N LYS A 117 14.98 -12.55 13.28
CA LYS A 117 13.62 -13.05 13.09
C LYS A 117 12.85 -13.13 14.40
N CYS A 118 11.56 -12.77 14.34
CA CYS A 118 10.58 -13.07 15.41
C CYS A 118 9.59 -14.18 14.99
N ARG A 119 9.61 -14.63 13.74
CA ARG A 119 8.74 -15.70 13.19
C ARG A 119 9.35 -16.27 11.91
N GLU A 120 8.95 -17.50 11.53
CA GLU A 120 9.41 -18.14 10.30
C GLU A 120 8.54 -17.82 9.09
N GLY A 121 7.29 -17.42 9.29
CA GLY A 121 6.36 -17.07 8.23
C GLY A 121 5.37 -16.01 8.65
N VAL A 122 4.75 -15.37 7.67
CA VAL A 122 3.70 -14.36 7.84
C VAL A 122 2.48 -14.81 7.04
N SER A 123 1.30 -14.74 7.66
CA SER A 123 0.04 -14.96 6.94
C SER A 123 -0.12 -13.90 5.86
N VAL A 124 -0.58 -14.33 4.70
CA VAL A 124 -0.86 -13.44 3.57
C VAL A 124 -2.34 -13.48 3.22
N TYR A 125 -2.85 -12.41 2.64
CA TYR A 125 -4.15 -12.40 2.02
C TYR A 125 -4.06 -12.30 0.50
N ARG A 126 -5.17 -12.62 -0.18
CA ARG A 126 -5.31 -12.52 -1.63
C ARG A 126 -6.50 -11.65 -1.98
N HIS A 127 -6.41 -11.00 -3.13
CA HIS A 127 -7.51 -10.19 -3.66
C HIS A 127 -8.46 -11.09 -4.47
N ALA A 128 -9.68 -11.27 -3.98
CA ALA A 128 -10.77 -11.94 -4.66
C ALA A 128 -11.67 -10.88 -5.32
N ASP A 129 -11.21 -10.31 -6.42
CA ASP A 129 -11.93 -9.33 -7.19
C ASP A 129 -12.80 -10.02 -8.26
N GLY A 130 -13.94 -9.44 -8.61
CA GLY A 130 -14.81 -9.95 -9.66
C GLY A 130 -15.82 -8.91 -10.15
N GLY A 131 -16.37 -9.10 -11.33
CA GLY A 131 -17.45 -8.26 -11.89
C GLY A 131 -18.82 -8.58 -11.32
N SER A 132 -18.98 -9.76 -10.73
CA SER A 132 -20.21 -10.23 -10.07
C SER A 132 -19.88 -10.88 -8.72
N VAL A 133 -20.91 -11.13 -7.92
CA VAL A 133 -20.78 -11.85 -6.65
C VAL A 133 -20.25 -13.26 -6.86
N GLU A 134 -20.75 -13.93 -7.91
CA GLU A 134 -20.34 -15.29 -8.27
C GLU A 134 -18.86 -15.35 -8.66
N GLU A 135 -18.37 -14.40 -9.45
CA GLU A 135 -16.94 -14.32 -9.82
C GLU A 135 -16.06 -14.12 -8.58
N VAL A 136 -16.48 -13.27 -7.64
CA VAL A 136 -15.76 -13.06 -6.38
C VAL A 136 -15.75 -14.35 -5.57
N GLU A 137 -16.89 -15.02 -5.40
CA GLU A 137 -17.01 -16.29 -4.66
C GLU A 137 -16.13 -17.37 -5.30
N ASP A 138 -16.15 -17.52 -6.62
CA ASP A 138 -15.30 -18.49 -7.33
C ASP A 138 -13.79 -18.24 -7.08
N ASN A 139 -13.39 -16.97 -7.06
CA ASN A 139 -12.01 -16.61 -6.75
C ASN A 139 -11.66 -16.89 -5.29
N ILE A 140 -12.58 -16.67 -4.36
CA ILE A 140 -12.40 -17.05 -2.95
C ILE A 140 -12.20 -18.56 -2.82
N ARG A 141 -13.05 -19.39 -3.45
CA ARG A 141 -12.95 -20.86 -3.40
C ARG A 141 -11.59 -21.33 -3.91
N LYS A 142 -11.09 -20.78 -5.03
CA LYS A 142 -9.74 -21.07 -5.54
C LYS A 142 -8.64 -20.79 -4.51
N PHE A 143 -8.74 -19.67 -3.78
CA PHE A 143 -7.79 -19.35 -2.74
C PHE A 143 -7.92 -20.25 -1.52
N MET A 144 -9.14 -20.63 -1.12
CA MET A 144 -9.35 -21.58 -0.05
C MET A 144 -8.76 -22.96 -0.39
N ASP A 145 -8.87 -23.42 -1.65
CA ASP A 145 -8.25 -24.66 -2.13
C ASP A 145 -6.72 -24.61 -2.07
N MET A 146 -6.13 -23.41 -2.18
CA MET A 146 -4.69 -23.18 -1.98
C MET A 146 -4.29 -23.06 -0.50
N GLY A 147 -5.23 -23.21 0.45
CA GLY A 147 -4.99 -23.05 1.88
C GLY A 147 -5.02 -21.61 2.40
N ILE A 148 -5.36 -20.64 1.55
CA ILE A 148 -5.46 -19.22 1.94
C ILE A 148 -6.83 -19.00 2.59
N ARG A 149 -6.83 -18.38 3.78
CA ARG A 149 -8.05 -18.09 4.56
C ARG A 149 -8.34 -16.60 4.71
N TYR A 150 -7.39 -15.75 4.37
CA TYR A 150 -7.55 -14.29 4.41
C TYR A 150 -7.75 -13.78 2.99
N VAL A 151 -8.90 -13.17 2.71
CA VAL A 151 -9.23 -12.66 1.36
C VAL A 151 -9.84 -11.28 1.40
N ARG A 152 -9.29 -10.38 0.60
CA ARG A 152 -9.92 -9.09 0.33
C ARG A 152 -10.97 -9.28 -0.75
N CYS A 153 -12.23 -9.08 -0.41
CA CYS A 153 -13.36 -9.28 -1.30
C CYS A 153 -13.80 -7.96 -1.90
N GLN A 154 -13.84 -7.89 -3.23
CA GLN A 154 -14.21 -6.67 -3.95
C GLN A 154 -15.05 -7.02 -5.18
N GLN A 155 -16.25 -6.46 -5.28
CA GLN A 155 -17.04 -6.51 -6.51
C GLN A 155 -16.90 -5.21 -7.29
N GLY A 156 -16.48 -5.32 -8.54
CA GLY A 156 -16.27 -4.19 -9.42
C GLY A 156 -14.92 -3.51 -9.27
N VAL A 157 -14.80 -2.38 -9.93
CA VAL A 157 -13.59 -1.54 -9.85
C VAL A 157 -13.74 -0.49 -8.79
N TYR A 158 -12.62 -0.08 -8.26
CA TYR A 158 -12.49 1.03 -7.33
C TYR A 158 -12.93 2.37 -7.95
N GLY A 159 -14.23 2.45 -8.39
CA GLY A 159 -14.90 3.68 -8.81
C GLY A 159 -14.23 4.50 -9.89
N GLY A 160 -13.47 3.88 -10.78
CA GLY A 160 -12.85 4.62 -11.86
C GLY A 160 -12.34 3.77 -13.00
N THR A 161 -12.17 4.39 -14.15
CA THR A 161 -11.58 3.79 -15.34
C THR A 161 -10.07 3.54 -15.22
N MET A 162 -9.46 3.90 -14.10
CA MET A 162 -8.02 3.79 -13.88
C MET A 162 -7.58 2.41 -13.38
N GLY A 163 -8.51 1.52 -13.08
CA GLY A 163 -8.24 0.13 -12.70
C GLY A 163 -8.50 -0.83 -13.86
N SER A 164 -7.89 -2.01 -13.81
CA SER A 164 -8.02 -3.08 -14.80
C SER A 164 -9.36 -3.82 -14.77
N GLY A 165 -10.31 -3.42 -13.93
CA GLY A 165 -11.58 -4.11 -13.74
C GLY A 165 -12.74 -3.54 -14.57
N LYS A 166 -13.77 -4.35 -14.79
CA LYS A 166 -15.01 -3.92 -15.44
C LYS A 166 -15.83 -3.06 -14.49
N GLN A 167 -16.30 -1.91 -14.96
CA GLN A 167 -17.25 -1.10 -14.21
C GLN A 167 -18.55 -1.88 -14.03
N THR A 168 -18.95 -2.13 -12.78
CA THR A 168 -20.16 -2.87 -12.43
C THR A 168 -21.34 -1.97 -12.05
N MET A 169 -21.09 -0.67 -11.89
CA MET A 169 -22.14 0.30 -11.57
C MET A 169 -22.90 0.71 -12.83
N VAL A 170 -24.23 0.72 -12.71
CA VAL A 170 -25.10 1.19 -13.79
C VAL A 170 -25.02 2.71 -13.85
N LYS A 171 -24.47 3.22 -14.95
CA LYS A 171 -24.39 4.64 -15.22
C LYS A 171 -25.74 5.14 -15.77
N PRO A 172 -26.32 6.24 -15.26
CA PRO A 172 -27.51 6.85 -15.87
C PRO A 172 -27.27 7.25 -17.33
N ASP A 173 -28.28 7.09 -18.19
CA ASP A 173 -28.16 7.37 -19.64
C ASP A 173 -27.73 8.80 -19.96
N ASN A 174 -28.11 9.77 -19.10
CA ASN A 174 -27.78 11.19 -19.24
C ASN A 174 -26.53 11.61 -18.47
N ALA A 175 -25.80 10.67 -17.85
CA ALA A 175 -24.59 11.03 -17.12
C ALA A 175 -23.48 11.49 -18.08
N PRO A 176 -22.68 12.49 -17.72
CA PRO A 176 -21.54 12.94 -18.51
C PRO A 176 -20.57 11.81 -18.83
N TYR A 177 -19.85 11.96 -19.93
CA TYR A 177 -18.75 11.04 -20.24
C TYR A 177 -17.72 11.03 -19.11
N GLY A 178 -17.21 9.85 -18.78
CA GLY A 178 -16.20 9.66 -17.75
C GLY A 178 -16.59 8.63 -16.70
N THR A 179 -15.85 8.61 -15.63
CA THR A 179 -16.05 7.71 -14.49
C THR A 179 -17.35 8.04 -13.76
N TYR A 180 -18.08 7.01 -13.38
CA TYR A 180 -19.26 7.11 -12.55
C TYR A 180 -19.12 6.25 -11.29
N PHE A 181 -19.45 6.83 -10.13
CA PHE A 181 -19.49 6.15 -8.86
C PHE A 181 -20.74 6.57 -8.08
N ASP A 182 -21.53 5.60 -7.64
CA ASP A 182 -22.69 5.79 -6.76
C ASP A 182 -22.38 5.17 -5.38
N PRO A 183 -22.13 6.00 -4.36
CA PRO A 183 -21.80 5.51 -3.01
C PRO A 183 -22.89 4.61 -2.42
N LYS A 184 -24.16 4.93 -2.66
CA LYS A 184 -25.28 4.14 -2.11
C LYS A 184 -25.42 2.79 -2.82
N GLN A 185 -25.20 2.74 -4.11
CA GLN A 185 -25.14 1.47 -4.85
C GLN A 185 -23.95 0.62 -4.39
N TYR A 186 -22.78 1.24 -4.20
CA TYR A 186 -21.58 0.57 -3.70
C TYR A 186 -21.85 -0.09 -2.33
N VAL A 187 -22.41 0.63 -1.37
CA VAL A 187 -22.74 0.07 -0.05
C VAL A 187 -23.69 -1.12 -0.18
N ARG A 188 -24.80 -0.97 -0.92
CA ARG A 188 -25.77 -2.06 -1.11
C ARG A 188 -25.15 -3.31 -1.77
N THR A 189 -24.27 -3.10 -2.73
CA THR A 189 -23.59 -4.19 -3.44
C THR A 189 -22.61 -4.92 -2.54
N SER A 190 -21.83 -4.18 -1.75
CA SER A 190 -20.88 -4.74 -0.79
C SER A 190 -21.57 -5.54 0.31
N LEU A 191 -22.67 -5.05 0.86
CA LEU A 191 -23.44 -5.79 1.88
C LEU A 191 -23.99 -7.11 1.33
N LYS A 192 -24.55 -7.12 0.09
CA LYS A 192 -25.00 -8.35 -0.57
C LYS A 192 -23.86 -9.33 -0.80
N LEU A 193 -22.68 -8.83 -1.18
CA LEU A 193 -21.50 -9.67 -1.34
C LEU A 193 -21.12 -10.35 -0.03
N PHE A 194 -21.03 -9.62 1.08
CA PHE A 194 -20.66 -10.21 2.38
C PHE A 194 -21.72 -11.20 2.89
N GLU A 195 -23.00 -10.87 2.75
CA GLU A 195 -24.09 -11.80 3.07
C GLU A 195 -23.93 -13.12 2.32
N ARG A 196 -23.72 -13.04 0.99
CA ARG A 196 -23.53 -14.21 0.14
C ARG A 196 -22.32 -15.04 0.57
N ILE A 197 -21.17 -14.39 0.81
CA ILE A 197 -19.96 -15.07 1.24
C ILE A 197 -20.19 -15.78 2.59
N ARG A 198 -20.83 -15.14 3.56
CA ARG A 198 -21.09 -15.76 4.87
C ARG A 198 -22.09 -16.91 4.80
N VAL A 199 -23.10 -16.80 3.95
CA VAL A 199 -24.08 -17.88 3.74
C VAL A 199 -23.43 -19.11 3.09
N ASP A 200 -22.60 -18.92 2.06
CA ASP A 200 -22.12 -20.02 1.23
C ASP A 200 -20.76 -20.58 1.69
N LEU A 201 -19.91 -19.77 2.36
CA LEU A 201 -18.56 -20.14 2.77
C LEU A 201 -18.34 -20.14 4.29
N GLY A 202 -19.31 -19.66 5.06
CA GLY A 202 -19.25 -19.68 6.52
C GLY A 202 -18.29 -18.69 7.15
N ASP A 203 -17.94 -18.96 8.42
CA ASP A 203 -17.18 -18.05 9.29
C ASP A 203 -15.68 -18.39 9.35
N GLU A 204 -15.21 -19.47 8.73
CA GLU A 204 -13.78 -19.85 8.73
C GLU A 204 -12.92 -18.98 7.79
N LEU A 205 -13.56 -18.20 6.93
CA LEU A 205 -12.92 -17.27 6.04
C LEU A 205 -12.80 -15.90 6.71
N GLU A 206 -11.59 -15.36 6.72
CA GLU A 206 -11.32 -13.98 7.16
C GLU A 206 -11.51 -13.02 5.99
N ILE A 207 -12.58 -12.23 6.05
CA ILE A 207 -12.92 -11.27 4.99
C ILE A 207 -12.27 -9.92 5.28
N LEU A 208 -11.52 -9.40 4.32
CA LEU A 208 -11.02 -8.04 4.29
C LEU A 208 -11.78 -7.26 3.22
N HIS A 209 -12.01 -5.99 3.45
CA HIS A 209 -12.63 -5.13 2.45
C HIS A 209 -12.03 -3.74 2.48
N ASP A 210 -11.75 -3.21 1.30
CA ASP A 210 -11.10 -1.93 1.10
C ASP A 210 -12.10 -0.96 0.45
N VAL A 211 -12.41 0.11 1.17
CA VAL A 211 -13.36 1.13 0.72
C VAL A 211 -12.71 2.11 -0.26
N HIS A 212 -11.38 2.24 -0.22
CA HIS A 212 -10.64 3.21 -1.04
C HIS A 212 -11.19 4.63 -0.95
N GLU A 213 -11.51 5.09 0.26
CA GLU A 213 -11.94 6.47 0.56
C GLU A 213 -13.19 6.98 -0.17
N ARG A 214 -14.00 6.06 -0.71
CA ARG A 214 -15.10 6.42 -1.62
C ARG A 214 -16.37 6.91 -0.95
N LEU A 215 -16.40 6.87 0.37
CA LEU A 215 -17.56 7.25 1.14
C LEU A 215 -17.33 8.58 1.86
N THR A 216 -18.40 9.34 2.05
CA THR A 216 -18.36 10.45 3.00
C THR A 216 -18.17 9.92 4.41
N PRO A 217 -17.65 10.72 5.37
CA PRO A 217 -17.47 10.23 6.74
C PRO A 217 -18.75 9.65 7.37
N ASN A 218 -19.91 10.23 7.11
CA ASN A 218 -21.19 9.70 7.63
C ASN A 218 -21.56 8.37 6.97
N ASP A 219 -21.42 8.25 5.65
CA ASP A 219 -21.70 7.01 4.93
C ASP A 219 -20.73 5.90 5.34
N ALA A 220 -19.45 6.24 5.54
CA ALA A 220 -18.44 5.29 6.00
C ALA A 220 -18.73 4.75 7.41
N MET A 221 -19.13 5.63 8.35
CA MET A 221 -19.51 5.22 9.70
C MET A 221 -20.76 4.32 9.69
N GLN A 222 -21.76 4.67 8.88
CA GLN A 222 -22.95 3.83 8.72
C GLN A 222 -22.59 2.47 8.12
N PHE A 223 -21.81 2.44 7.05
CA PHE A 223 -21.37 1.20 6.41
C PHE A 223 -20.58 0.32 7.36
N ALA A 224 -19.62 0.88 8.11
CA ALA A 224 -18.85 0.13 9.10
C ALA A 224 -19.73 -0.49 10.21
N LYS A 225 -20.81 0.19 10.56
CA LYS A 225 -21.80 -0.36 11.50
C LYS A 225 -22.61 -1.49 10.88
N GLU A 226 -23.03 -1.35 9.63
CA GLU A 226 -23.81 -2.36 8.91
C GLU A 226 -23.01 -3.64 8.64
N VAL A 227 -21.68 -3.54 8.44
CA VAL A 227 -20.81 -4.71 8.19
C VAL A 227 -20.44 -5.49 9.47
N GLU A 228 -20.69 -4.98 10.68
CA GLU A 228 -20.38 -5.68 11.94
C GLU A 228 -20.96 -7.10 11.98
N GLN A 229 -22.18 -7.30 11.45
CA GLN A 229 -22.84 -8.60 11.40
C GLN A 229 -22.07 -9.64 10.59
N TYR A 230 -21.26 -9.22 9.64
CA TYR A 230 -20.45 -10.10 8.77
C TYR A 230 -19.07 -10.38 9.35
N LYS A 231 -18.70 -9.79 10.49
CA LYS A 231 -17.44 -10.04 11.20
C LYS A 231 -16.23 -9.95 10.27
N LEU A 232 -16.04 -8.80 9.62
CA LEU A 232 -14.87 -8.59 8.78
C LEU A 232 -13.60 -8.65 9.63
N PHE A 233 -12.52 -9.18 9.06
CA PHE A 233 -11.19 -9.11 9.67
C PHE A 233 -10.75 -7.66 9.85
N TYR A 234 -10.93 -6.84 8.81
CA TYR A 234 -10.91 -5.39 8.91
C TYR A 234 -11.64 -4.71 7.73
N LEU A 235 -11.96 -3.45 7.93
CA LEU A 235 -12.40 -2.51 6.91
C LEU A 235 -11.25 -1.53 6.66
N GLU A 236 -10.72 -1.51 5.43
CA GLU A 236 -9.58 -0.71 5.01
C GLU A 236 -10.01 0.60 4.35
N ASP A 237 -9.26 1.66 4.59
CA ASP A 237 -9.40 3.01 4.01
C ASP A 237 -10.85 3.49 3.91
N ALA A 238 -11.59 3.29 5.03
CA ALA A 238 -12.98 3.74 5.11
C ALA A 238 -13.11 5.26 5.03
N LEU A 239 -12.06 5.98 5.43
CA LEU A 239 -11.97 7.45 5.41
C LEU A 239 -10.66 7.87 4.75
N ALA A 240 -10.70 8.98 4.01
CA ALA A 240 -9.52 9.61 3.44
C ALA A 240 -8.57 10.14 4.54
N PRO A 241 -7.23 10.22 4.28
CA PRO A 241 -6.26 10.79 5.21
C PRO A 241 -6.59 12.22 5.66
N GLU A 242 -7.26 12.98 4.81
CA GLU A 242 -7.72 14.33 5.12
C GLU A 242 -8.81 14.34 6.21
N HIS A 243 -9.41 13.19 6.52
CA HIS A 243 -10.44 13.02 7.54
C HIS A 243 -9.92 12.38 8.84
N VAL A 244 -8.64 12.52 9.14
CA VAL A 244 -7.99 11.92 10.33
C VAL A 244 -8.76 12.20 11.64
N ASP A 245 -9.30 13.39 11.81
CA ASP A 245 -10.06 13.76 13.01
C ASP A 245 -11.34 12.94 13.21
N TRP A 246 -11.87 12.35 12.14
CA TRP A 246 -13.09 11.53 12.21
C TRP A 246 -12.85 10.12 12.76
N PHE A 247 -11.62 9.59 12.72
CA PHE A 247 -11.33 8.22 13.18
C PHE A 247 -11.68 8.00 14.65
N ASN A 248 -11.51 9.01 15.50
CA ASN A 248 -11.93 8.91 16.91
C ASN A 248 -13.45 8.76 17.05
N LYS A 249 -14.24 9.46 16.23
CA LYS A 249 -15.69 9.29 16.19
C LYS A 249 -16.10 7.95 15.58
N PHE A 250 -15.39 7.54 14.53
CA PHE A 250 -15.59 6.27 13.86
C PHE A 250 -15.49 5.12 14.86
N ARG A 251 -14.43 5.09 15.66
CA ARG A 251 -14.21 4.07 16.70
C ARG A 251 -15.31 4.06 17.78
N GLN A 252 -15.97 5.16 18.04
CA GLN A 252 -17.06 5.24 19.02
C GLN A 252 -18.37 4.63 18.53
N VAL A 253 -18.58 4.50 17.24
CA VAL A 253 -19.85 4.07 16.64
C VAL A 253 -19.82 2.67 16.08
N CYS A 254 -18.65 2.09 15.81
CA CYS A 254 -18.55 0.74 15.27
C CYS A 254 -17.46 -0.09 15.95
N ALA A 255 -17.67 -1.41 15.99
CA ALA A 255 -16.75 -2.41 16.49
C ALA A 255 -15.95 -3.10 15.38
N THR A 256 -16.27 -2.87 14.11
CA THR A 256 -15.51 -3.40 12.97
C THR A 256 -14.05 -2.97 13.08
N PRO A 257 -13.08 -3.88 13.03
CA PRO A 257 -11.67 -3.50 13.01
C PRO A 257 -11.34 -2.61 11.82
N ILE A 258 -10.54 -1.58 12.05
CA ILE A 258 -10.20 -0.55 11.06
C ILE A 258 -8.73 -0.66 10.68
N ALA A 259 -8.49 -0.68 9.37
CA ALA A 259 -7.17 -0.58 8.77
C ALA A 259 -7.06 0.74 7.99
N VAL A 260 -5.98 1.48 8.19
CA VAL A 260 -5.70 2.70 7.40
C VAL A 260 -4.20 2.97 7.42
N GLY A 261 -3.66 3.41 6.29
CA GLY A 261 -2.25 3.77 6.27
C GLY A 261 -1.55 3.73 4.91
N GLU A 262 -2.12 3.11 3.88
CA GLU A 262 -1.43 3.02 2.59
C GLU A 262 -1.17 4.38 1.93
N LEU A 263 -1.94 5.41 2.31
CA LEU A 263 -1.79 6.77 1.78
C LEU A 263 -1.00 7.69 2.70
N PHE A 264 -0.61 7.26 3.89
CA PHE A 264 0.18 8.08 4.80
C PHE A 264 1.63 8.20 4.31
N VAL A 265 2.11 9.43 4.30
CA VAL A 265 3.46 9.76 3.85
C VAL A 265 4.32 10.43 4.93
N HIS A 266 3.75 10.62 6.12
CA HIS A 266 4.47 11.24 7.23
C HIS A 266 4.00 10.69 8.60
N PRO A 267 4.91 10.42 9.56
CA PRO A 267 4.56 9.89 10.86
C PRO A 267 3.51 10.69 11.64
N MET A 268 3.42 11.99 11.42
CA MET A 268 2.43 12.84 12.10
C MET A 268 0.98 12.54 11.67
N GLU A 269 0.77 11.88 10.53
CA GLU A 269 -0.57 11.53 10.04
C GLU A 269 -1.16 10.34 10.83
N TRP A 270 -0.33 9.38 11.23
CA TRP A 270 -0.79 8.16 11.92
C TRP A 270 -0.48 8.13 13.42
N LYS A 271 0.46 8.95 13.92
CA LYS A 271 0.89 8.91 15.32
C LYS A 271 -0.27 9.10 16.31
N SER A 272 -1.16 10.05 16.05
CA SER A 272 -2.35 10.30 16.89
C SER A 272 -3.35 9.15 16.82
N LEU A 273 -3.52 8.52 15.67
CA LEU A 273 -4.44 7.40 15.48
C LEU A 273 -4.02 6.19 16.32
N ILE A 274 -2.72 5.86 16.32
CA ILE A 274 -2.15 4.78 17.14
C ILE A 274 -2.25 5.14 18.62
N ALA A 275 -1.84 6.35 19.02
CA ALA A 275 -1.85 6.79 20.41
C ALA A 275 -3.26 6.76 21.02
N ASN A 276 -4.27 7.12 20.24
CA ASN A 276 -5.67 7.13 20.65
C ASN A 276 -6.40 5.80 20.43
N ARG A 277 -5.71 4.76 19.93
CA ARG A 277 -6.31 3.47 19.56
C ARG A 277 -7.52 3.62 18.63
N ALA A 278 -7.44 4.57 17.71
CA ALA A 278 -8.51 4.85 16.75
C ALA A 278 -8.52 3.87 15.58
N ILE A 279 -7.43 3.12 15.39
CA ILE A 279 -7.25 2.10 14.34
C ILE A 279 -6.69 0.83 14.95
N ASP A 280 -6.88 -0.31 14.27
CA ASP A 280 -6.41 -1.64 14.71
C ASP A 280 -5.23 -2.12 13.87
N TYR A 281 -5.20 -1.77 12.60
CA TYR A 281 -4.17 -2.17 11.64
C TYR A 281 -3.66 -0.95 10.88
N ILE A 282 -2.39 -0.99 10.53
CA ILE A 282 -1.76 0.02 9.68
C ILE A 282 -1.13 -0.67 8.46
N PRO A 283 -1.89 -0.80 7.35
CA PRO A 283 -1.28 -1.18 6.07
C PRO A 283 -0.38 -0.03 5.64
N CYS A 284 0.87 -0.31 5.39
CA CYS A 284 1.82 0.70 4.94
C CYS A 284 2.74 0.12 3.87
N HIS A 285 3.10 0.96 2.94
CA HIS A 285 4.20 0.68 2.05
C HIS A 285 5.52 0.93 2.77
N ILE A 286 6.46 0.01 2.67
CA ILE A 286 7.79 0.20 3.25
C ILE A 286 8.56 1.33 2.55
N SER A 287 8.13 1.72 1.37
CA SER A 287 8.71 2.78 0.55
C SER A 287 8.03 4.15 0.71
N MET A 288 7.17 4.37 1.71
CA MET A 288 6.53 5.67 1.98
C MET A 288 6.80 6.22 3.37
#